data_365ef0bc18b5993091530098863f224b
#
_entry.id   365ef0bc18b5993091530098863f224b
#
_cell.length_a   1.000
_cell.length_b   1.000
_cell.length_c   1.000
_cell.angle_alpha   90.00
_cell.angle_beta   90.00
_cell.angle_gamma   90.00
#
_symmetry.space_group_name_H-M   'P 1'
#
loop_
_entity.id
_entity.type
_entity.pdbx_description
1 polymer ?
#
loop_
_entity_poly.entity_id
_entity_poly.type
_entity_poly.pdbx_seq_one_letter_code
_entity_poly.pdbx_strand_id
1 'polypeptide(L)'
;LTIVGQIEGHLVLSPKNKTTKYEHIIPQLVAVEENHKIKGLLVILNTVGGDIEAGLAISEMISSLSKATVSLVLGGGHSIGVPVAVATDYSYIVNSASMTIHPIRLSGKIIGVPQTYEYLDKMQDRVIGFVTAHSGISEEYFRKLMFQTGSLVRDVGTVLIGGDAVEAGIIDDVGGLKKALDRLRFLINRGT
;
A
#
# COMPACT_ATOMS: atom_id res chain seq x y z
N LEU A 1 -5.14 13.02 1.42
CA LEU A 1 -3.78 12.65 1.02
C LEU A 1 -3.83 11.87 -0.29
N THR A 2 -2.90 12.12 -1.22
CA THR A 2 -2.82 11.39 -2.48
C THR A 2 -1.43 10.78 -2.65
N ILE A 3 -1.39 9.50 -3.08
CA ILE A 3 -0.17 8.77 -3.40
C ILE A 3 -0.27 8.34 -4.86
N VAL A 4 0.47 9.04 -5.73
CA VAL A 4 0.36 8.92 -7.18
C VAL A 4 1.74 8.73 -7.81
N GLY A 5 1.83 7.82 -8.78
CA GLY A 5 3.08 7.48 -9.44
C GLY A 5 3.97 6.57 -8.60
N GLN A 6 5.27 6.65 -8.75
CA GLN A 6 6.22 5.83 -8.02
C GLN A 6 6.47 6.38 -6.61
N ILE A 7 6.49 5.54 -5.59
CA ILE A 7 6.89 5.92 -4.23
C ILE A 7 8.41 6.07 -4.24
N GLU A 8 8.86 7.31 -4.04
CA GLU A 8 10.27 7.70 -4.05
C GLU A 8 10.83 7.71 -2.63
N GLY A 9 11.92 6.99 -2.44
CA GLY A 9 12.64 6.87 -1.17
C GLY A 9 13.89 7.74 -1.15
N HIS A 10 15.01 7.15 -0.69
CA HIS A 10 16.28 7.86 -0.56
C HIS A 10 16.98 8.17 -1.89
N LEU A 11 16.64 7.44 -2.96
CA LEU A 11 17.18 7.71 -4.29
C LEU A 11 16.26 8.66 -5.04
N VAL A 12 16.78 9.80 -5.44
CA VAL A 12 16.05 10.79 -6.23
C VAL A 12 15.85 10.26 -7.65
N LEU A 13 14.59 10.15 -8.05
CA LEU A 13 14.23 9.70 -9.39
C LEU A 13 14.31 10.84 -10.41
N SER A 14 14.38 10.48 -11.69
CA SER A 14 14.37 11.46 -12.78
C SER A 14 13.15 12.38 -12.69
N PRO A 15 13.32 13.71 -12.94
CA PRO A 15 12.19 14.67 -12.96
C PRO A 15 11.11 14.34 -13.99
N LYS A 16 11.39 13.44 -14.93
CA LYS A 16 10.41 12.94 -15.91
C LYS A 16 9.44 11.89 -15.31
N ASN A 17 9.80 11.31 -14.17
CA ASN A 17 8.95 10.34 -13.48
C ASN A 17 7.92 11.07 -12.61
N LYS A 18 6.70 10.59 -12.65
CA LYS A 18 5.70 11.02 -11.66
C LYS A 18 5.95 10.24 -10.37
N THR A 19 6.21 10.96 -9.28
CA THR A 19 6.57 10.36 -7.99
C THR A 19 5.78 10.95 -6.83
N THR A 20 5.62 10.16 -5.79
CA THR A 20 5.23 10.60 -4.45
C THR A 20 6.45 10.44 -3.56
N LYS A 21 6.98 11.55 -3.06
CA LYS A 21 8.16 11.59 -2.20
C LYS A 21 7.76 11.38 -0.76
N TYR A 22 8.32 10.35 -0.12
CA TYR A 22 7.93 10.00 1.25
C TYR A 22 8.27 11.11 2.26
N GLU A 23 9.36 11.86 2.06
CA GLU A 23 9.74 13.01 2.89
C GLU A 23 8.75 14.18 2.80
N HIS A 24 7.87 14.21 1.79
CA HIS A 24 6.76 15.16 1.71
C HIS A 24 5.48 14.61 2.35
N ILE A 25 5.33 13.29 2.42
CA ILE A 25 4.15 12.62 2.99
C ILE A 25 4.23 12.61 4.53
N ILE A 26 5.37 12.24 5.08
CA ILE A 26 5.54 12.12 6.54
C ILE A 26 5.16 13.40 7.29
N PRO A 27 5.64 14.61 6.92
CA PRO A 27 5.22 15.84 7.61
C PRO A 27 3.72 16.13 7.48
N GLN A 28 3.08 15.75 6.37
CA GLN A 28 1.63 15.91 6.21
C GLN A 28 0.86 15.00 7.19
N LEU A 29 1.32 13.75 7.39
CA LEU A 29 0.71 12.84 8.35
C LEU A 29 0.88 13.33 9.78
N VAL A 30 2.05 13.88 10.14
CA VAL A 30 2.25 14.55 11.43
C VAL A 30 1.29 15.73 11.58
N ALA A 31 1.16 16.57 10.55
CA ALA A 31 0.24 17.70 10.59
C ALA A 31 -1.24 17.26 10.70
N VAL A 32 -1.62 16.14 10.11
CA VAL A 32 -2.95 15.54 10.27
C VAL A 32 -3.16 15.11 11.72
N GLU A 33 -2.18 14.42 12.33
CA GLU A 33 -2.27 13.95 13.71
C GLU A 33 -2.40 15.12 14.70
N GLU A 34 -1.55 16.12 14.59
CA GLU A 34 -1.49 17.26 15.51
C GLU A 34 -2.66 18.25 15.37
N ASN A 35 -3.29 18.31 14.20
CA ASN A 35 -4.34 19.29 13.95
C ASN A 35 -5.71 18.81 14.45
N HIS A 36 -6.17 19.33 15.59
CA HIS A 36 -7.47 18.99 16.20
C HIS A 36 -8.71 19.31 15.33
N LYS A 37 -8.57 20.13 14.29
CA LYS A 37 -9.66 20.41 13.34
C LYS A 37 -9.82 19.31 12.30
N ILE A 38 -8.77 18.53 12.03
CA ILE A 38 -8.83 17.36 11.14
C ILE A 38 -9.34 16.19 11.95
N LYS A 39 -10.47 15.61 11.52
CA LYS A 39 -11.15 14.52 12.22
C LYS A 39 -10.91 13.15 11.58
N GLY A 40 -10.39 13.11 10.37
CA GLY A 40 -10.09 11.87 9.67
C GLY A 40 -9.32 12.11 8.38
N LEU A 41 -8.81 11.05 7.80
CA LEU A 41 -7.95 11.06 6.62
C LEU A 41 -8.48 10.13 5.54
N LEU A 42 -8.68 10.64 4.33
CA LEU A 42 -8.84 9.84 3.13
C LEU A 42 -7.50 9.75 2.38
N VAL A 43 -7.04 8.53 2.15
CA VAL A 43 -5.82 8.23 1.36
C VAL A 43 -6.23 7.71 -0.01
N ILE A 44 -5.88 8.42 -1.07
CA ILE A 44 -6.20 8.06 -2.46
C ILE A 44 -4.95 7.53 -3.13
N LEU A 45 -5.03 6.32 -3.72
CA LEU A 45 -3.90 5.64 -4.33
C LEU A 45 -4.10 5.47 -5.84
N ASN A 46 -3.04 5.82 -6.58
CA ASN A 46 -2.80 5.41 -7.95
C ASN A 46 -1.29 5.28 -8.16
N THR A 47 -0.71 4.20 -7.64
CA THR A 47 0.73 4.00 -7.56
C THR A 47 1.17 2.69 -8.20
N VAL A 48 2.33 2.72 -8.81
CA VAL A 48 3.03 1.54 -9.33
C VAL A 48 3.89 0.84 -8.27
N GLY A 49 3.88 1.36 -7.03
CA GLY A 49 4.81 0.94 -5.98
C GLY A 49 6.08 1.77 -6.00
N GLY A 50 7.18 1.22 -5.50
CA GLY A 50 8.46 1.93 -5.47
C GLY A 50 9.39 1.45 -4.36
N ASP A 51 9.99 2.39 -3.63
CA ASP A 51 10.91 2.12 -2.53
C ASP A 51 10.20 1.46 -1.35
N ILE A 52 10.73 0.33 -0.89
CA ILE A 52 10.11 -0.51 0.14
C ILE A 52 10.13 0.18 1.51
N GLU A 53 11.27 0.76 1.88
CA GLU A 53 11.41 1.43 3.18
C GLU A 53 10.52 2.66 3.26
N ALA A 54 10.45 3.45 2.19
CA ALA A 54 9.57 4.60 2.12
C ALA A 54 8.09 4.20 2.17
N GLY A 55 7.70 3.15 1.44
CA GLY A 55 6.33 2.65 1.46
C GLY A 55 5.91 2.08 2.81
N LEU A 56 6.78 1.30 3.48
CA LEU A 56 6.53 0.82 4.83
C LEU A 56 6.47 1.98 5.85
N ALA A 57 7.37 2.97 5.75
CA ALA A 57 7.33 4.13 6.63
C ALA A 57 6.01 4.91 6.51
N ILE A 58 5.51 5.11 5.28
CA ILE A 58 4.18 5.72 5.05
C ILE A 58 3.07 4.85 5.65
N SER A 59 3.15 3.54 5.46
CA SER A 59 2.13 2.60 5.96
C SER A 59 2.07 2.58 7.48
N GLU A 60 3.20 2.51 8.16
CA GLU A 60 3.30 2.57 9.64
C GLU A 60 2.79 3.91 10.18
N MET A 61 3.12 5.02 9.51
CA MET A 61 2.60 6.33 9.91
C MET A 61 1.08 6.39 9.80
N ILE A 62 0.49 5.89 8.70
CA ILE A 62 -0.97 5.89 8.51
C ILE A 62 -1.64 5.00 9.57
N SER A 63 -1.14 3.79 9.79
CA SER A 63 -1.74 2.83 10.73
C SER A 63 -1.63 3.27 12.20
N SER A 64 -0.67 4.14 12.51
CA SER A 64 -0.47 4.68 13.86
C SER A 64 -1.24 5.97 14.16
N LEU A 65 -1.97 6.55 13.18
CA LEU A 65 -2.79 7.74 13.41
C LEU A 65 -3.92 7.45 14.41
N SER A 66 -4.16 8.38 15.32
CA SER A 66 -5.29 8.29 16.26
C SER A 66 -6.64 8.64 15.62
N LYS A 67 -6.63 9.11 14.39
CA LYS A 67 -7.81 9.60 13.65
C LYS A 67 -8.32 8.56 12.67
N ALA A 68 -9.63 8.60 12.44
CA ALA A 68 -10.27 7.72 11.46
C ALA A 68 -9.63 7.84 10.08
N THR A 69 -9.31 6.71 9.47
CA THR A 69 -8.63 6.64 8.18
C THR A 69 -9.38 5.73 7.20
N VAL A 70 -9.43 6.14 5.94
CA VAL A 70 -9.97 5.31 4.84
C VAL A 70 -9.05 5.42 3.63
N SER A 71 -8.77 4.30 2.98
CA SER A 71 -8.07 4.29 1.69
C SER A 71 -9.01 4.06 0.52
N LEU A 72 -8.61 4.55 -0.65
CA LEU A 72 -9.30 4.35 -1.91
C LEU A 72 -8.30 4.11 -3.04
N VAL A 73 -8.25 2.88 -3.54
CA VAL A 73 -7.47 2.52 -4.73
C VAL A 73 -8.27 2.86 -5.98
N LEU A 74 -7.83 3.92 -6.71
CA LEU A 74 -8.51 4.44 -7.90
C LEU A 74 -8.00 3.87 -9.23
N GLY A 75 -6.71 3.54 -9.31
CA GLY A 75 -6.09 3.02 -10.53
C GLY A 75 -5.19 1.85 -10.19
N GLY A 76 -4.00 2.12 -9.67
CA GLY A 76 -3.05 1.11 -9.23
C GLY A 76 -2.78 1.18 -7.72
N GLY A 77 -2.72 -0.01 -7.09
CA GLY A 77 -2.21 -0.19 -5.73
C GLY A 77 -1.14 -1.28 -5.75
N HIS A 78 -0.08 -1.08 -6.60
CA HIS A 78 0.84 -2.15 -6.94
C HIS A 78 2.01 -2.25 -5.97
N SER A 79 2.54 -3.48 -5.77
CA SER A 79 3.78 -3.73 -5.03
C SER A 79 3.72 -3.14 -3.61
N ILE A 80 4.64 -2.26 -3.24
CA ILE A 80 4.63 -1.58 -1.92
C ILE A 80 3.44 -0.61 -1.74
N GLY A 81 2.64 -0.38 -2.75
CA GLY A 81 1.33 0.29 -2.62
C GLY A 81 0.28 -0.56 -1.91
N VAL A 82 0.46 -1.91 -1.86
CA VAL A 82 -0.45 -2.82 -1.14
C VAL A 82 -0.45 -2.53 0.36
N PRO A 83 0.70 -2.52 1.07
CA PRO A 83 0.75 -2.10 2.48
C PRO A 83 0.12 -0.73 2.73
N VAL A 84 0.38 0.25 1.85
CA VAL A 84 -0.21 1.59 2.01
C VAL A 84 -1.74 1.57 1.91
N ALA A 85 -2.28 0.73 1.03
CA ALA A 85 -3.72 0.60 0.85
C ALA A 85 -4.41 -0.02 2.08
N VAL A 86 -3.78 -0.99 2.74
CA VAL A 86 -4.33 -1.70 3.91
C VAL A 86 -3.99 -1.04 5.25
N ALA A 87 -3.18 0.02 5.26
CA ALA A 87 -2.74 0.71 6.46
C ALA A 87 -3.84 1.54 7.16
N THR A 88 -5.01 1.65 6.56
CA THR A 88 -6.14 2.45 7.07
C THR A 88 -7.17 1.59 7.78
N ASP A 89 -8.04 2.21 8.61
CA ASP A 89 -9.12 1.50 9.32
C ASP A 89 -10.13 0.84 8.38
N TYR A 90 -10.23 1.31 7.14
CA TYR A 90 -11.07 0.70 6.12
C TYR A 90 -10.58 1.02 4.70
N SER A 91 -10.59 0.05 3.83
CA SER A 91 -10.02 0.15 2.48
C SER A 91 -11.07 -0.09 1.39
N TYR A 92 -11.01 0.72 0.33
CA TYR A 92 -11.83 0.57 -0.87
C TYR A 92 -10.99 0.44 -2.13
N ILE A 93 -11.51 -0.31 -3.10
CA ILE A 93 -11.01 -0.38 -4.46
C ILE A 93 -12.14 -0.14 -5.46
N VAL A 94 -11.90 0.61 -6.54
CA VAL A 94 -12.89 0.72 -7.62
C VAL A 94 -12.82 -0.50 -8.55
N ASN A 95 -13.91 -0.83 -9.24
CA ASN A 95 -14.00 -2.02 -10.09
C ASN A 95 -12.89 -2.15 -11.15
N SER A 96 -12.41 -1.04 -11.69
CA SER A 96 -11.38 -1.01 -12.75
C SER A 96 -9.96 -0.87 -12.22
N ALA A 97 -9.78 -0.68 -10.92
CA ALA A 97 -8.45 -0.59 -10.33
C ALA A 97 -7.82 -1.96 -10.16
N SER A 98 -6.50 -2.00 -10.14
CA SER A 98 -5.75 -3.24 -10.02
C SER A 98 -4.67 -3.16 -8.93
N MET A 99 -4.37 -4.31 -8.35
CA MET A 99 -3.29 -4.49 -7.38
C MET A 99 -2.38 -5.61 -7.90
N THR A 100 -1.07 -5.36 -7.91
CA THR A 100 -0.09 -6.38 -8.27
C THR A 100 0.70 -6.78 -7.04
N ILE A 101 0.67 -8.07 -6.74
CA ILE A 101 1.41 -8.70 -5.65
C ILE A 101 2.55 -9.50 -6.28
N HIS A 102 3.77 -9.21 -5.91
CA HIS A 102 4.95 -9.89 -6.44
C HIS A 102 6.10 -9.88 -5.41
N PRO A 103 7.09 -10.80 -5.53
CA PRO A 103 8.27 -10.78 -4.67
C PRO A 103 9.06 -9.48 -4.81
N ILE A 104 9.84 -9.16 -3.79
CA ILE A 104 10.78 -8.04 -3.86
C ILE A 104 11.75 -8.25 -5.01
N ARG A 105 11.98 -7.19 -5.77
CA ARG A 105 12.91 -7.18 -6.90
C ARG A 105 14.11 -6.33 -6.57
N LEU A 106 15.29 -6.86 -6.89
CA LEU A 106 16.55 -6.11 -6.83
C LEU A 106 17.12 -6.00 -8.22
N SER A 107 17.52 -4.80 -8.61
CA SER A 107 18.26 -4.54 -9.84
C SER A 107 19.60 -3.89 -9.51
N GLY A 108 20.68 -4.34 -10.13
CA GLY A 108 22.01 -3.76 -9.95
C GLY A 108 23.09 -4.81 -9.69
N LYS A 109 24.30 -4.34 -9.31
CA LYS A 109 25.42 -5.20 -8.94
C LYS A 109 25.21 -5.77 -7.55
N ILE A 110 25.23 -7.09 -7.43
CA ILE A 110 25.11 -7.80 -6.16
C ILE A 110 26.51 -8.17 -5.66
N ILE A 111 26.79 -7.81 -4.39
CA ILE A 111 28.01 -8.19 -3.67
C ILE A 111 27.56 -8.98 -2.44
N GLY A 112 28.09 -10.19 -2.27
CA GLY A 112 27.68 -11.08 -1.16
C GLY A 112 26.32 -11.72 -1.41
N VAL A 113 26.23 -12.69 -2.31
CA VAL A 113 24.97 -13.31 -2.74
C VAL A 113 24.13 -13.89 -1.56
N PRO A 114 24.71 -14.66 -0.60
CA PRO A 114 23.94 -15.18 0.51
C PRO A 114 23.35 -14.07 1.39
N GLN A 115 24.13 -13.07 1.75
CA GLN A 115 23.72 -11.95 2.60
C GLN A 115 22.64 -11.10 1.92
N THR A 116 22.76 -10.93 0.59
CA THR A 116 21.73 -10.22 -0.19
C THR A 116 20.43 -11.00 -0.20
N TYR A 117 20.46 -12.31 -0.36
CA TYR A 117 19.27 -13.16 -0.29
C TYR A 117 18.60 -13.08 1.07
N GLU A 118 19.36 -13.25 2.17
CA GLU A 118 18.84 -13.13 3.53
C GLU A 118 18.23 -11.75 3.81
N TYR A 119 18.84 -10.69 3.31
CA TYR A 119 18.31 -9.34 3.42
C TYR A 119 16.96 -9.18 2.71
N LEU A 120 16.87 -9.62 1.45
CA LEU A 120 15.64 -9.54 0.65
C LEU A 120 14.53 -10.39 1.26
N ASP A 121 14.84 -11.55 1.81
CA ASP A 121 13.88 -12.42 2.47
C ASP A 121 13.29 -11.73 3.72
N LYS A 122 14.16 -11.15 4.57
CA LYS A 122 13.71 -10.35 5.73
C LYS A 122 12.85 -9.14 5.33
N MET A 123 13.21 -8.45 4.26
CA MET A 123 12.43 -7.33 3.75
C MET A 123 11.07 -7.77 3.25
N GLN A 124 11.01 -8.91 2.58
CA GLN A 124 9.76 -9.51 2.10
C GLN A 124 8.86 -9.93 3.27
N ASP A 125 9.41 -10.55 4.30
CA ASP A 125 8.68 -10.91 5.51
C ASP A 125 8.08 -9.69 6.21
N ARG A 126 8.77 -8.55 6.24
CA ARG A 126 8.23 -7.29 6.78
C ARG A 126 6.99 -6.83 6.00
N VAL A 127 7.05 -6.88 4.66
CA VAL A 127 5.90 -6.52 3.81
C VAL A 127 4.73 -7.48 4.04
N ILE A 128 5.00 -8.78 4.05
CA ILE A 128 3.98 -9.81 4.28
C ILE A 128 3.35 -9.63 5.66
N GLY A 129 4.18 -9.50 6.69
CA GLY A 129 3.71 -9.31 8.07
C GLY A 129 2.84 -8.07 8.22
N PHE A 130 3.21 -6.95 7.60
CA PHE A 130 2.39 -5.74 7.63
C PHE A 130 1.03 -5.95 6.96
N VAL A 131 1.00 -6.51 5.75
CA VAL A 131 -0.25 -6.72 5.00
C VAL A 131 -1.18 -7.67 5.76
N THR A 132 -0.66 -8.78 6.27
CA THR A 132 -1.48 -9.78 6.98
C THR A 132 -1.96 -9.30 8.34
N ALA A 133 -1.24 -8.39 8.99
CA ALA A 133 -1.69 -7.76 10.23
C ALA A 133 -2.79 -6.70 10.02
N HIS A 134 -2.90 -6.12 8.82
CA HIS A 134 -3.80 -5.02 8.51
C HIS A 134 -4.90 -5.37 7.47
N SER A 135 -5.09 -6.66 7.19
CA SER A 135 -6.11 -7.14 6.25
C SER A 135 -6.64 -8.51 6.65
N GLY A 136 -7.64 -9.01 5.94
CA GLY A 136 -8.22 -10.32 6.18
C GLY A 136 -7.50 -11.49 5.49
N ILE A 137 -6.45 -11.22 4.70
CA ILE A 137 -5.74 -12.28 3.96
C ILE A 137 -4.83 -13.08 4.89
N SER A 138 -4.79 -14.41 4.70
CA SER A 138 -3.81 -15.25 5.41
C SER A 138 -2.41 -15.10 4.81
N GLU A 139 -1.37 -15.28 5.64
CA GLU A 139 0.02 -15.25 5.18
C GLU A 139 0.28 -16.29 4.09
N GLU A 140 -0.23 -17.51 4.27
CA GLU A 140 -0.10 -18.59 3.30
C GLU A 140 -0.67 -18.19 1.93
N TYR A 141 -1.88 -17.61 1.91
CA TYR A 141 -2.51 -17.20 0.67
C TYR A 141 -1.83 -15.99 0.03
N PHE A 142 -1.38 -15.02 0.83
CA PHE A 142 -0.62 -13.87 0.33
C PHE A 142 0.70 -14.30 -0.31
N ARG A 143 1.45 -15.23 0.33
CA ARG A 143 2.67 -15.83 -0.24
C ARG A 143 2.36 -16.59 -1.54
N LYS A 144 1.26 -17.35 -1.59
CA LYS A 144 0.83 -18.04 -2.80
C LYS A 144 0.59 -17.06 -3.95
N LEU A 145 -0.13 -15.96 -3.73
CA LEU A 145 -0.34 -14.91 -4.74
C LEU A 145 0.98 -14.27 -5.17
N MET A 146 1.89 -14.04 -4.23
CA MET A 146 3.19 -13.41 -4.47
C MET A 146 4.10 -14.26 -5.36
N PHE A 147 4.08 -15.57 -5.20
CA PHE A 147 4.95 -16.49 -5.95
C PHE A 147 4.25 -17.22 -7.09
N GLN A 148 3.03 -16.85 -7.43
CA GLN A 148 2.30 -17.46 -8.53
C GLN A 148 3.00 -17.19 -9.86
N THR A 149 3.14 -18.25 -10.69
CA THR A 149 3.68 -18.15 -12.06
C THR A 149 2.53 -18.21 -13.06
N GLY A 150 2.72 -17.57 -14.23
CA GLY A 150 1.77 -17.61 -15.33
C GLY A 150 0.67 -16.54 -15.31
N SER A 151 0.51 -15.78 -14.24
CA SER A 151 -0.40 -14.63 -14.19
C SER A 151 0.21 -13.36 -14.77
N LEU A 152 1.52 -13.19 -14.62
CA LEU A 152 2.28 -12.10 -15.24
C LEU A 152 3.06 -12.66 -16.43
N VAL A 153 2.96 -12.01 -17.59
CA VAL A 153 3.46 -12.53 -18.88
C VAL A 153 4.97 -12.82 -18.88
N ARG A 154 5.76 -12.22 -18.00
CA ARG A 154 7.22 -12.40 -17.92
C ARG A 154 7.77 -12.35 -16.50
N ASP A 155 6.92 -12.60 -15.49
CA ASP A 155 7.33 -12.42 -14.10
C ASP A 155 6.53 -13.30 -13.14
N VAL A 156 6.95 -13.31 -11.90
CA VAL A 156 6.29 -13.99 -10.79
C VAL A 156 5.39 -13.00 -10.06
N GLY A 157 4.18 -13.41 -9.72
CA GLY A 157 3.19 -12.62 -8.99
C GLY A 157 1.78 -12.71 -9.56
N THR A 158 0.87 -11.97 -8.96
CA THR A 158 -0.56 -11.97 -9.30
C THR A 158 -1.05 -10.55 -9.49
N VAL A 159 -1.95 -10.34 -10.46
CA VAL A 159 -2.75 -9.13 -10.61
C VAL A 159 -4.16 -9.43 -10.14
N LEU A 160 -4.66 -8.63 -9.19
CA LEU A 160 -6.05 -8.65 -8.72
C LEU A 160 -6.75 -7.39 -9.25
N ILE A 161 -7.97 -7.54 -9.74
CA ILE A 161 -8.75 -6.43 -10.32
C ILE A 161 -10.03 -6.25 -9.52
N GLY A 162 -10.25 -5.03 -9.00
CA GLY A 162 -11.49 -4.68 -8.31
C GLY A 162 -11.87 -5.70 -7.22
N GLY A 163 -12.95 -6.42 -7.46
CA GLY A 163 -13.50 -7.40 -6.52
C GLY A 163 -12.57 -8.55 -6.16
N ASP A 164 -11.62 -8.93 -7.04
CA ASP A 164 -10.65 -10.00 -6.73
C ASP A 164 -9.81 -9.66 -5.49
N ALA A 165 -9.49 -8.37 -5.29
CA ALA A 165 -8.74 -7.93 -4.11
C ALA A 165 -9.56 -8.03 -2.82
N VAL A 166 -10.88 -7.90 -2.91
CA VAL A 166 -11.81 -8.08 -1.79
C VAL A 166 -11.99 -9.57 -1.50
N GLU A 167 -12.20 -10.38 -2.53
CA GLU A 167 -12.31 -11.84 -2.39
C GLU A 167 -11.04 -12.48 -1.81
N ALA A 168 -9.88 -11.92 -2.15
CA ALA A 168 -8.61 -12.33 -1.56
C ALA A 168 -8.44 -11.91 -0.10
N GLY A 169 -9.30 -11.02 0.42
CA GLY A 169 -9.23 -10.51 1.78
C GLY A 169 -8.19 -9.40 2.00
N ILE A 170 -7.70 -8.78 0.92
CA ILE A 170 -6.72 -7.69 1.02
C ILE A 170 -7.43 -6.36 1.25
N ILE A 171 -8.48 -6.08 0.47
CA ILE A 171 -9.29 -4.85 0.54
C ILE A 171 -10.65 -5.19 1.13
N ASP A 172 -11.21 -4.26 1.91
CA ASP A 172 -12.47 -4.50 2.63
C ASP A 172 -13.71 -4.50 1.72
N ASP A 173 -13.79 -3.58 0.73
CA ASP A 173 -14.99 -3.48 -0.11
C ASP A 173 -14.69 -2.81 -1.47
N VAL A 174 -15.55 -3.09 -2.44
CA VAL A 174 -15.57 -2.38 -3.72
C VAL A 174 -16.38 -1.09 -3.59
N GLY A 175 -15.73 0.04 -3.90
CA GLY A 175 -16.41 1.33 -3.79
C GLY A 175 -15.61 2.48 -4.38
N GLY A 176 -16.33 3.54 -4.75
CA GLY A 176 -15.75 4.79 -5.21
C GLY A 176 -15.72 5.86 -4.12
N LEU A 177 -15.40 7.09 -4.51
CA LEU A 177 -15.21 8.24 -3.62
C LEU A 177 -16.39 8.45 -2.65
N LYS A 178 -17.63 8.30 -3.12
CA LYS A 178 -18.80 8.51 -2.27
C LYS A 178 -18.80 7.50 -1.10
N LYS A 179 -18.64 6.20 -1.39
CA LYS A 179 -18.58 5.16 -0.35
C LYS A 179 -17.43 5.40 0.62
N ALA A 180 -16.26 5.75 0.12
CA ALA A 180 -15.09 6.02 0.95
C ALA A 180 -15.32 7.21 1.91
N LEU A 181 -15.89 8.31 1.42
CA LEU A 181 -16.24 9.47 2.25
C LEU A 181 -17.35 9.16 3.26
N ASP A 182 -18.36 8.39 2.88
CA ASP A 182 -19.46 8.02 3.79
C ASP A 182 -18.92 7.12 4.91
N ARG A 183 -18.02 6.17 4.59
CA ARG A 183 -17.33 5.33 5.58
C ARG A 183 -16.48 6.18 6.52
N LEU A 184 -15.69 7.11 5.98
CA LEU A 184 -14.83 7.98 6.78
C LEU A 184 -15.68 8.80 7.78
N ARG A 185 -16.78 9.40 7.33
CA ARG A 185 -17.70 10.13 8.21
C ARG A 185 -18.31 9.24 9.31
N PHE A 186 -18.65 8.01 8.93
CA PHE A 186 -19.15 7.02 9.88
C PHE A 186 -18.12 6.67 10.96
N LEU A 187 -16.86 6.44 10.57
CA LEU A 187 -15.78 6.14 11.52
C LEU A 187 -15.49 7.34 12.44
N ILE A 188 -15.45 8.55 11.90
CA ILE A 188 -15.29 9.79 12.70
C ILE A 188 -16.36 9.88 13.76
N ASN A 189 -17.63 9.61 13.43
CA ASN A 189 -18.74 9.72 14.36
C ASN A 189 -18.78 8.58 15.42
N ARG A 190 -18.06 7.49 15.21
CA ARG A 190 -17.94 6.38 16.16
C ARG A 190 -16.78 6.52 17.13
N GLY A 191 -15.75 7.25 16.78
CA GLY A 191 -14.56 7.49 17.59
C GLY A 191 -14.67 8.71 18.51
N THR A 192 -15.81 9.39 18.45
CA THR A 192 -16.23 10.44 19.39
C THR A 192 -17.27 9.89 20.35
#